data_f12091c2e6e2f3452e964bd61af5970e
#
_entry.id   f12091c2e6e2f3452e964bd61af5970e
#
_cell.length_a   1.000
_cell.length_b   1.000
_cell.length_c   1.000
_cell.angle_alpha   90.00
_cell.angle_beta   90.00
_cell.angle_gamma   90.00
#
_symmetry.space_group_name_H-M   'P 1'
#
loop_
_entity.id
_entity.type
_entity.pdbx_description
1 polymer ?
#
loop_
_entity_poly.entity_id
_entity_poly.type
_entity_poly.pdbx_seq_one_letter_code
_entity_poly.pdbx_strand_id
1 'polypeptide(L)'
;ASAAIGMGFALAAFVYGRHRLSAFAFTVPNPIRPGERRKLAVAATVAIAGTAALVAVLYRLTDDLLQTLSTTMLIVPTTAALGYFMLMFRSPKVTARERTHLRAYIPLWIGAVLFFMISEQAAGKMATFAKDNTDGRIPLVGWVLSPETYQSVNPATSVVLAPLIGWLFTRRAGRFPSTIVKFAISVLITGASAFILGFGFQTWTGGKDLAPWWFLAVVFILQTVGELFLSPVGLSTTSALAPKNFASQAMSLWLLTTATGQGLAGFIIS
;
A
#
# COMPACT_ATOMS: atom_id res chain seq x y z
N ALA A 1 16.53 -7.87 -15.17
CA ALA A 1 16.44 -7.53 -16.60
C ALA A 1 15.00 -7.27 -17.05
N SER A 2 14.02 -8.13 -16.74
CA SER A 2 12.60 -7.97 -17.17
C SER A 2 11.94 -6.70 -16.69
N ALA A 3 12.15 -6.31 -15.42
CA ALA A 3 11.60 -5.08 -14.86
C ALA A 3 12.13 -3.81 -15.57
N ALA A 4 13.42 -3.79 -15.90
CA ALA A 4 14.03 -2.67 -16.63
C ALA A 4 13.45 -2.55 -18.05
N ILE A 5 13.23 -3.67 -18.72
CA ILE A 5 12.59 -3.70 -20.05
C ILE A 5 11.14 -3.18 -19.94
N GLY A 6 10.37 -3.64 -18.94
CA GLY A 6 9.01 -3.17 -18.69
C GLY A 6 8.93 -1.66 -18.41
N MET A 7 9.83 -1.14 -17.59
CA MET A 7 9.93 0.31 -17.32
C MET A 7 10.33 1.09 -18.58
N GLY A 8 11.28 0.57 -19.38
CA GLY A 8 11.66 1.18 -20.64
C GLY A 8 10.50 1.24 -21.63
N PHE A 9 9.72 0.18 -21.73
CA PHE A 9 8.52 0.14 -22.57
C PHE A 9 7.44 1.13 -22.09
N ALA A 10 7.19 1.19 -20.78
CA ALA A 10 6.23 2.14 -20.20
C ALA A 10 6.65 3.59 -20.45
N LEU A 11 7.95 3.91 -20.30
CA LEU A 11 8.50 5.23 -20.59
C LEU A 11 8.35 5.58 -22.08
N ALA A 12 8.70 4.65 -22.97
CA ALA A 12 8.55 4.85 -24.42
C ALA A 12 7.07 5.08 -24.79
N ALA A 13 6.15 4.28 -24.25
CA ALA A 13 4.70 4.44 -24.47
C ALA A 13 4.21 5.80 -23.95
N PHE A 14 4.69 6.26 -22.80
CA PHE A 14 4.35 7.58 -22.26
C PHE A 14 4.87 8.71 -23.15
N VAL A 15 6.14 8.67 -23.55
CA VAL A 15 6.76 9.68 -24.41
C VAL A 15 6.06 9.75 -25.77
N TYR A 16 5.72 8.60 -26.35
CA TYR A 16 4.98 8.52 -27.62
C TYR A 16 3.55 9.03 -27.48
N GLY A 17 2.86 8.68 -26.38
CA GLY A 17 1.46 9.06 -26.13
C GLY A 17 1.25 10.44 -25.53
N ARG A 18 2.31 11.13 -25.05
CA ARG A 18 2.19 12.39 -24.30
C ARG A 18 1.44 13.52 -25.05
N HIS A 19 1.52 13.55 -26.37
CA HIS A 19 0.82 14.54 -27.20
C HIS A 19 -0.71 14.37 -27.21
N ARG A 20 -1.21 13.19 -26.78
CA ARG A 20 -2.65 12.91 -26.63
C ARG A 20 -3.19 13.31 -25.27
N LEU A 21 -2.31 13.70 -24.33
CA LEU A 21 -2.74 14.19 -23.03
C LEU A 21 -3.34 15.59 -23.17
N SER A 22 -4.39 15.86 -22.41
CA SER A 22 -5.02 17.19 -22.39
C SER A 22 -4.04 18.23 -21.86
N ALA A 23 -4.22 19.49 -22.24
CA ALA A 23 -3.42 20.63 -21.77
C ALA A 23 -3.38 20.71 -20.22
N PHE A 24 -4.43 20.25 -19.55
CA PHE A 24 -4.49 20.16 -18.09
C PHE A 24 -3.41 19.24 -17.48
N ALA A 25 -2.92 18.25 -18.19
CA ALA A 25 -1.85 17.38 -17.72
C ALA A 25 -0.50 18.11 -17.59
N PHE A 26 -0.33 19.21 -18.31
CA PHE A 26 0.92 20.00 -18.32
C PHE A 26 0.80 21.32 -17.56
N THR A 27 -0.39 21.71 -17.12
CA THR A 27 -0.61 22.91 -16.33
C THR A 27 -0.63 22.55 -14.83
N VAL A 28 0.25 23.19 -14.07
CA VAL A 28 0.23 23.08 -12.61
C VAL A 28 -0.87 24.02 -12.08
N PRO A 29 -1.96 23.49 -11.51
CA PRO A 29 -3.08 24.33 -11.06
C PRO A 29 -2.68 25.35 -10.00
N ASN A 30 -1.64 25.05 -9.22
CA ASN A 30 -1.17 25.90 -8.14
C ASN A 30 0.38 25.89 -8.11
N PRO A 31 1.05 26.69 -8.96
CA PRO A 31 2.52 26.70 -9.01
C PRO A 31 3.09 27.28 -7.71
N ILE A 32 4.17 26.67 -7.24
CA ILE A 32 4.88 27.10 -6.03
C ILE A 32 5.43 28.52 -6.23
N ARG A 33 4.99 29.47 -5.42
CA ARG A 33 5.45 30.83 -5.45
C ARG A 33 6.93 30.94 -4.99
N PRO A 34 7.72 31.91 -5.47
CA PRO A 34 9.13 32.01 -5.10
C PRO A 34 9.40 32.06 -3.59
N GLY A 35 8.53 32.71 -2.80
CA GLY A 35 8.63 32.74 -1.34
C GLY A 35 8.27 31.45 -0.64
N GLU A 36 7.49 30.55 -1.28
CA GLU A 36 7.11 29.26 -0.74
C GLU A 36 8.20 28.21 -0.94
N ARG A 37 9.04 28.35 -1.98
CA ARG A 37 10.19 27.46 -2.24
C ARG A 37 11.14 27.40 -1.05
N ARG A 38 11.46 28.56 -0.45
CA ARG A 38 12.34 28.63 0.74
C ARG A 38 11.71 27.93 1.94
N LYS A 39 10.40 28.12 2.18
CA LYS A 39 9.68 27.46 3.27
C LYS A 39 9.65 25.94 3.08
N LEU A 40 9.40 25.48 1.85
CA LEU A 40 9.44 24.06 1.50
C LEU A 40 10.84 23.46 1.66
N ALA A 41 11.87 24.15 1.21
CA ALA A 41 13.26 23.71 1.37
C ALA A 41 13.62 23.59 2.85
N VAL A 42 13.29 24.60 3.67
CA VAL A 42 13.52 24.55 5.12
C VAL A 42 12.75 23.40 5.75
N ALA A 43 11.47 23.23 5.42
CA ALA A 43 10.66 22.13 5.96
C ALA A 43 11.23 20.77 5.57
N ALA A 44 11.67 20.59 4.32
CA ALA A 44 12.31 19.35 3.85
C ALA A 44 13.63 19.10 4.60
N THR A 45 14.47 20.12 4.75
CA THR A 45 15.74 20.00 5.50
C THR A 45 15.49 19.61 6.97
N VAL A 46 14.51 20.26 7.62
CA VAL A 46 14.14 19.92 9.00
C VAL A 46 13.61 18.50 9.11
N ALA A 47 12.78 18.05 8.16
CA ALA A 47 12.27 16.69 8.13
C ALA A 47 13.39 15.65 7.95
N ILE A 48 14.31 15.89 7.01
CA ILE A 48 15.48 15.02 6.76
C ILE A 48 16.39 14.98 7.99
N ALA A 49 16.74 16.14 8.55
CA ALA A 49 17.59 16.23 9.73
C ALA A 49 16.93 15.57 10.96
N GLY A 50 15.62 15.77 11.15
CA GLY A 50 14.86 15.13 12.21
C GLY A 50 14.81 13.61 12.06
N THR A 51 14.62 13.10 10.84
CA THR A 51 14.68 11.65 10.57
C THR A 51 16.06 11.09 10.80
N ALA A 52 17.12 11.78 10.37
CA ALA A 52 18.50 11.36 10.62
C ALA A 52 18.84 11.34 12.11
N ALA A 53 18.40 12.36 12.86
CA ALA A 53 18.56 12.39 14.31
C ALA A 53 17.81 11.25 15.01
N LEU A 54 16.57 10.96 14.58
CA LEU A 54 15.78 9.83 15.08
C LEU A 54 16.50 8.50 14.86
N VAL A 55 17.00 8.26 13.64
CA VAL A 55 17.77 7.06 13.30
C VAL A 55 19.01 6.95 14.20
N ALA A 56 19.76 8.05 14.39
CA ALA A 56 20.96 8.04 15.22
C ALA A 56 20.64 7.72 16.69
N VAL A 57 19.55 8.28 17.24
CA VAL A 57 19.12 8.03 18.61
C VAL A 57 18.65 6.58 18.76
N LEU A 58 17.80 6.11 17.85
CA LEU A 58 17.29 4.73 17.90
C LEU A 58 18.43 3.72 17.76
N TYR A 59 19.38 3.94 16.87
CA TYR A 59 20.54 3.07 16.70
C TYR A 59 21.40 2.99 17.97
N ARG A 60 21.56 4.09 18.68
CA ARG A 60 22.27 4.09 19.97
C ARG A 60 21.52 3.35 21.08
N LEU A 61 20.20 3.26 20.98
CA LEU A 61 19.37 2.58 22.00
C LEU A 61 19.22 1.08 21.74
N THR A 62 19.18 0.68 20.47
CA THR A 62 18.90 -0.71 20.07
C THR A 62 20.16 -1.48 19.70
N ASP A 63 21.22 -0.78 19.30
CA ASP A 63 22.47 -1.33 18.72
C ASP A 63 22.21 -2.32 17.55
N ASP A 64 21.00 -2.26 16.97
CA ASP A 64 20.55 -3.08 15.85
C ASP A 64 20.02 -2.18 14.72
N LEU A 65 20.64 -2.31 13.54
CA LEU A 65 20.27 -1.53 12.36
C LEU A 65 18.88 -1.92 11.84
N LEU A 66 18.54 -3.20 11.84
CA LEU A 66 17.24 -3.67 11.32
C LEU A 66 16.10 -3.17 12.19
N GLN A 67 16.23 -3.31 13.51
CA GLN A 67 15.25 -2.79 14.47
C GLN A 67 15.13 -1.27 14.38
N THR A 68 16.25 -0.56 14.25
CA THR A 68 16.27 0.91 14.07
C THR A 68 15.52 1.32 12.82
N LEU A 69 15.77 0.67 11.68
CA LEU A 69 15.09 0.99 10.42
C LEU A 69 13.60 0.67 10.49
N SER A 70 13.22 -0.49 11.02
CA SER A 70 11.81 -0.89 11.19
C SER A 70 11.05 0.11 12.07
N THR A 71 11.63 0.50 13.20
CA THR A 71 11.04 1.48 14.11
C THR A 71 10.95 2.87 13.48
N THR A 72 11.96 3.29 12.73
CA THR A 72 11.94 4.56 11.99
C THR A 72 10.86 4.56 10.92
N MET A 73 10.72 3.46 10.16
CA MET A 73 9.66 3.30 9.15
C MET A 73 8.26 3.29 9.76
N LEU A 74 8.11 2.94 11.02
CA LEU A 74 6.85 3.07 11.74
C LEU A 74 6.60 4.51 12.20
N ILE A 75 7.57 5.12 12.86
CA ILE A 75 7.41 6.43 13.53
C ILE A 75 7.22 7.55 12.50
N VAL A 76 8.06 7.61 11.45
CA VAL A 76 8.09 8.76 10.52
C VAL A 76 6.79 8.88 9.71
N PRO A 77 6.29 7.85 9.03
CA PRO A 77 5.03 7.96 8.28
C PRO A 77 3.82 8.18 9.20
N THR A 78 3.81 7.53 10.37
CA THR A 78 2.71 7.68 11.33
C THR A 78 2.64 9.10 11.87
N THR A 79 3.77 9.67 12.28
CA THR A 79 3.82 11.06 12.76
C THR A 79 3.51 12.05 11.65
N ALA A 80 3.95 11.81 10.42
CA ALA A 80 3.60 12.63 9.26
C ALA A 80 2.08 12.58 8.98
N ALA A 81 1.46 11.40 9.04
CA ALA A 81 0.02 11.25 8.86
C ALA A 81 -0.78 11.98 9.95
N LEU A 82 -0.39 11.80 11.22
CA LEU A 82 -1.00 12.52 12.34
C LEU A 82 -0.83 14.04 12.19
N GLY A 83 0.34 14.48 11.74
CA GLY A 83 0.62 15.89 11.45
C GLY A 83 -0.28 16.45 10.36
N TYR A 84 -0.50 15.73 9.26
CA TYR A 84 -1.42 16.15 8.20
C TYR A 84 -2.87 16.18 8.67
N PHE A 85 -3.34 15.19 9.43
CA PHE A 85 -4.68 15.23 10.03
C PHE A 85 -4.83 16.45 10.95
N MET A 86 -3.87 16.67 11.84
CA MET A 86 -3.88 17.79 12.77
C MET A 86 -3.88 19.14 12.04
N LEU A 87 -3.05 19.27 10.99
CA LEU A 87 -2.99 20.46 10.14
C LEU A 87 -4.35 20.76 9.50
N MET A 88 -4.99 19.74 8.93
CA MET A 88 -6.30 19.92 8.28
C MET A 88 -7.41 20.23 9.30
N PHE A 89 -7.44 19.53 10.45
CA PHE A 89 -8.45 19.78 11.48
C PHE A 89 -8.35 21.18 12.12
N ARG A 90 -7.14 21.69 12.28
CA ARG A 90 -6.89 23.02 12.89
C ARG A 90 -6.97 24.17 11.89
N SER A 91 -6.94 23.90 10.60
CA SER A 91 -6.92 24.94 9.59
C SER A 91 -8.25 25.73 9.54
N PRO A 92 -8.21 27.07 9.58
CA PRO A 92 -9.39 27.88 9.36
C PRO A 92 -9.93 27.81 7.92
N LYS A 93 -9.12 27.30 6.97
CA LYS A 93 -9.51 27.10 5.57
C LYS A 93 -10.39 25.86 5.35
N VAL A 94 -10.59 25.04 6.37
CA VAL A 94 -11.41 23.82 6.30
C VAL A 94 -12.77 24.12 6.93
N THR A 95 -13.83 23.93 6.16
CA THR A 95 -15.21 24.15 6.58
C THR A 95 -15.69 23.08 7.57
N ALA A 96 -16.77 23.35 8.31
CA ALA A 96 -17.36 22.38 9.24
C ALA A 96 -17.77 21.08 8.53
N ARG A 97 -18.33 21.17 7.31
CA ARG A 97 -18.70 20.01 6.51
C ARG A 97 -17.47 19.18 6.09
N GLU A 98 -16.40 19.82 5.65
CA GLU A 98 -15.16 19.13 5.29
C GLU A 98 -14.50 18.46 6.50
N ARG A 99 -14.62 19.05 7.71
CA ARG A 99 -14.16 18.39 8.94
C ARG A 99 -14.96 17.12 9.26
N THR A 100 -16.26 17.09 8.96
CA THR A 100 -17.07 15.87 9.10
C THR A 100 -16.62 14.81 8.10
N HIS A 101 -16.35 15.18 6.85
CA HIS A 101 -15.77 14.26 5.84
C HIS A 101 -14.41 13.73 6.30
N LEU A 102 -13.56 14.58 6.84
CA LEU A 102 -12.24 14.18 7.33
C LEU A 102 -12.32 13.21 8.52
N ARG A 103 -13.31 13.39 9.43
CA ARG A 103 -13.59 12.42 10.50
C ARG A 103 -14.03 11.06 9.95
N ALA A 104 -14.88 11.06 8.93
CA ALA A 104 -15.31 9.83 8.26
C ALA A 104 -14.17 9.14 7.50
N TYR A 105 -13.13 9.90 7.10
CA TYR A 105 -11.96 9.36 6.44
C TYR A 105 -11.00 8.61 7.39
N ILE A 106 -10.96 8.96 8.69
CA ILE A 106 -10.06 8.33 9.67
C ILE A 106 -10.21 6.80 9.72
N PRO A 107 -11.43 6.22 9.92
CA PRO A 107 -11.58 4.78 9.97
C PRO A 107 -11.21 4.09 8.66
N LEU A 108 -11.44 4.73 7.51
CA LEU A 108 -11.01 4.22 6.22
C LEU A 108 -9.48 4.22 6.10
N TRP A 109 -8.82 5.27 6.58
CA TRP A 109 -7.38 5.37 6.63
C TRP A 109 -6.76 4.26 7.50
N ILE A 110 -7.30 4.03 8.71
CA ILE A 110 -6.87 2.96 9.62
C ILE A 110 -7.06 1.59 8.95
N GLY A 111 -8.22 1.35 8.32
CA GLY A 111 -8.48 0.10 7.60
C GLY A 111 -7.50 -0.13 6.45
N ALA A 112 -7.11 0.93 5.72
CA ALA A 112 -6.09 0.84 4.68
C ALA A 112 -4.70 0.54 5.26
N VAL A 113 -4.32 1.12 6.40
CA VAL A 113 -3.07 0.80 7.09
C VAL A 113 -3.03 -0.67 7.47
N LEU A 114 -4.10 -1.21 8.05
CA LEU A 114 -4.19 -2.63 8.41
C LEU A 114 -4.14 -3.54 7.18
N PHE A 115 -4.79 -3.13 6.09
CA PHE A 115 -4.70 -3.83 4.81
C PHE A 115 -3.24 -3.93 4.34
N PHE A 116 -2.54 -2.80 4.23
CA PHE A 116 -1.15 -2.78 3.77
C PHE A 116 -0.21 -3.49 4.74
N MET A 117 -0.47 -3.45 6.05
CA MET A 117 0.29 -4.22 7.03
C MET A 117 0.27 -5.73 6.73
N ILE A 118 -0.89 -6.26 6.31
CA ILE A 118 -1.02 -7.68 5.93
C ILE A 118 -0.44 -7.95 4.55
N SER A 119 -0.77 -7.11 3.57
CA SER A 119 -0.38 -7.28 2.17
C SER A 119 1.14 -7.23 1.97
N GLU A 120 1.83 -6.34 2.69
CA GLU A 120 3.29 -6.17 2.58
C GLU A 120 4.10 -7.31 3.21
N GLN A 121 3.44 -8.28 3.87
CA GLN A 121 4.09 -9.53 4.31
C GLN A 121 4.55 -10.41 3.12
N ALA A 122 4.11 -10.11 1.91
CA ALA A 122 4.46 -10.85 0.71
C ALA A 122 5.98 -10.95 0.50
N ALA A 123 6.71 -9.85 0.71
CA ALA A 123 8.17 -9.80 0.59
C ALA A 123 8.91 -10.34 1.82
N GLY A 124 8.25 -10.47 2.96
CA GLY A 124 8.82 -10.95 4.22
C GLY A 124 8.44 -12.40 4.52
N LYS A 125 7.48 -12.58 5.42
CA LYS A 125 7.07 -13.90 5.94
C LYS A 125 6.60 -14.86 4.85
N MET A 126 5.89 -14.37 3.83
CA MET A 126 5.41 -15.24 2.74
C MET A 126 6.58 -15.72 1.87
N ALA A 127 7.58 -14.88 1.61
CA ALA A 127 8.77 -15.28 0.86
C ALA A 127 9.57 -16.34 1.64
N THR A 128 9.72 -16.18 2.96
CA THR A 128 10.36 -17.18 3.82
C THR A 128 9.57 -18.49 3.83
N PHE A 129 8.22 -18.42 3.98
CA PHE A 129 7.37 -19.58 3.92
C PHE A 129 7.44 -20.32 2.57
N ALA A 130 7.50 -19.58 1.46
CA ALA A 130 7.68 -20.16 0.13
C ALA A 130 8.98 -20.94 0.00
N LYS A 131 10.07 -20.44 0.64
CA LYS A 131 11.38 -21.04 0.58
C LYS A 131 11.52 -22.28 1.48
N ASP A 132 11.06 -22.17 2.72
CA ASP A 132 11.41 -23.11 3.78
C ASP A 132 10.29 -24.13 4.06
N ASN A 133 9.03 -23.80 3.75
CA ASN A 133 7.85 -24.57 4.17
C ASN A 133 6.93 -24.98 3.02
N THR A 134 7.29 -24.75 1.74
CA THR A 134 6.42 -25.08 0.60
C THR A 134 7.09 -26.07 -0.33
N ASP A 135 6.37 -27.17 -0.67
CA ASP A 135 6.77 -28.04 -1.79
C ASP A 135 6.33 -27.38 -3.10
N GLY A 136 7.30 -26.81 -3.82
CA GLY A 136 7.05 -26.18 -5.11
C GLY A 136 6.75 -27.13 -6.25
N ARG A 137 6.72 -28.46 -6.04
CA ARG A 137 6.51 -29.43 -7.11
C ARG A 137 5.04 -29.46 -7.56
N ILE A 138 4.84 -29.30 -8.86
CA ILE A 138 3.54 -29.47 -9.50
C ILE A 138 3.45 -30.92 -10.01
N PRO A 139 2.66 -31.81 -9.38
CA PRO A 139 2.67 -33.23 -9.68
C PRO A 139 2.31 -33.58 -11.13
N LEU A 140 1.45 -32.77 -11.78
CA LEU A 140 0.95 -33.01 -13.13
C LEU A 140 1.93 -32.66 -14.25
N VAL A 141 2.85 -31.72 -14.02
CA VAL A 141 3.73 -31.16 -15.06
C VAL A 141 5.21 -31.42 -14.76
N GLY A 142 5.51 -31.87 -13.56
CA GLY A 142 6.90 -32.08 -13.11
C GLY A 142 7.72 -30.80 -12.91
N TRP A 143 7.08 -29.65 -12.95
CA TRP A 143 7.75 -28.36 -12.71
C TRP A 143 7.93 -28.11 -11.22
N VAL A 144 9.02 -27.43 -10.88
CA VAL A 144 9.29 -26.94 -9.54
C VAL A 144 9.20 -25.43 -9.55
N LEU A 145 8.22 -24.88 -8.82
CA LEU A 145 8.09 -23.45 -8.64
C LEU A 145 9.20 -22.95 -7.70
N SER A 146 9.96 -21.97 -8.15
CA SER A 146 10.88 -21.29 -7.26
C SER A 146 10.13 -20.36 -6.29
N PRO A 147 10.68 -20.07 -5.10
CA PRO A 147 10.06 -19.16 -4.13
C PRO A 147 9.70 -17.80 -4.73
N GLU A 148 10.52 -17.28 -5.65
CA GLU A 148 10.31 -16.00 -6.33
C GLU A 148 9.10 -16.04 -7.29
N THR A 149 8.76 -17.22 -7.80
CA THR A 149 7.60 -17.39 -8.70
C THR A 149 6.29 -17.04 -8.00
N TYR A 150 6.18 -17.30 -6.71
CA TYR A 150 4.98 -16.94 -5.95
C TYR A 150 4.73 -15.44 -5.90
N GLN A 151 5.78 -14.61 -5.89
CA GLN A 151 5.61 -13.15 -5.94
C GLN A 151 5.05 -12.69 -7.29
N SER A 152 5.23 -13.46 -8.35
CA SER A 152 4.64 -13.19 -9.67
C SER A 152 3.13 -13.48 -9.75
N VAL A 153 2.58 -14.21 -8.77
CA VAL A 153 1.13 -14.52 -8.70
C VAL A 153 0.30 -13.25 -8.55
N ASN A 154 0.75 -12.29 -7.72
CA ASN A 154 0.03 -11.02 -7.54
C ASN A 154 -0.11 -10.24 -8.87
N PRO A 155 0.96 -9.85 -9.59
CA PRO A 155 0.80 -9.13 -10.85
C PRO A 155 0.07 -9.95 -11.92
N ALA A 156 0.27 -11.27 -12.00
CA ALA A 156 -0.45 -12.12 -12.93
C ALA A 156 -1.96 -12.13 -12.64
N THR A 157 -2.35 -12.30 -11.38
CA THR A 157 -3.74 -12.24 -10.93
C THR A 157 -4.35 -10.86 -11.19
N SER A 158 -3.59 -9.78 -10.93
CA SER A 158 -4.04 -8.41 -11.19
C SER A 158 -4.35 -8.18 -12.67
N VAL A 159 -3.51 -8.64 -13.58
CA VAL A 159 -3.74 -8.51 -15.03
C VAL A 159 -5.03 -9.21 -15.46
N VAL A 160 -5.32 -10.38 -14.90
CA VAL A 160 -6.51 -11.17 -15.25
C VAL A 160 -7.77 -10.63 -14.56
N LEU A 161 -7.71 -10.31 -13.28
CA LEU A 161 -8.88 -9.96 -12.49
C LEU A 161 -9.24 -8.47 -12.53
N ALA A 162 -8.29 -7.56 -12.77
CA ALA A 162 -8.59 -6.12 -12.80
C ALA A 162 -9.65 -5.75 -13.85
N PRO A 163 -9.61 -6.25 -15.10
CA PRO A 163 -10.66 -6.00 -16.08
C PRO A 163 -12.03 -6.55 -15.64
N LEU A 164 -12.06 -7.74 -15.01
CA LEU A 164 -13.29 -8.37 -14.55
C LEU A 164 -13.93 -7.58 -13.40
N ILE A 165 -13.13 -7.18 -12.42
CA ILE A 165 -13.59 -6.38 -11.28
C ILE A 165 -14.00 -4.98 -11.74
N GLY A 166 -13.24 -4.36 -12.64
CA GLY A 166 -13.58 -3.08 -13.25
C GLY A 166 -14.91 -3.14 -14.01
N TRP A 167 -15.12 -4.18 -14.80
CA TRP A 167 -16.39 -4.43 -15.49
C TRP A 167 -17.55 -4.63 -14.49
N LEU A 168 -17.34 -5.40 -13.41
CA LEU A 168 -18.35 -5.60 -12.38
C LEU A 168 -18.74 -4.28 -11.71
N PHE A 169 -17.77 -3.42 -11.42
CA PHE A 169 -18.02 -2.11 -10.79
C PHE A 169 -18.75 -1.16 -11.72
N THR A 170 -18.45 -1.16 -13.01
CA THR A 170 -19.10 -0.29 -14.01
C THR A 170 -20.51 -0.77 -14.35
N ARG A 171 -20.70 -2.08 -14.56
CA ARG A 171 -22.01 -2.65 -14.92
C ARG A 171 -23.07 -2.48 -13.82
N ARG A 172 -22.65 -2.47 -12.56
CA ARG A 172 -23.53 -2.29 -11.38
C ARG A 172 -23.37 -0.92 -10.73
N ALA A 173 -22.85 0.06 -11.45
CA ALA A 173 -22.66 1.40 -10.94
C ALA A 173 -23.94 1.95 -10.31
N GLY A 174 -23.85 2.37 -9.04
CA GLY A 174 -24.97 2.93 -8.28
C GLY A 174 -25.89 1.93 -7.58
N ARG A 175 -25.80 0.60 -7.86
CA ARG A 175 -26.68 -0.40 -7.22
C ARG A 175 -25.98 -1.21 -6.11
N PHE A 176 -24.75 -1.67 -6.33
CA PHE A 176 -24.00 -2.48 -5.36
C PHE A 176 -22.63 -2.91 -5.93
N PRO A 177 -21.59 -3.05 -5.12
CA PRO A 177 -21.52 -2.63 -3.70
C PRO A 177 -21.25 -1.13 -3.58
N SER A 178 -21.67 -0.52 -2.46
CA SER A 178 -21.32 0.87 -2.15
C SER A 178 -19.80 0.99 -1.88
N THR A 179 -19.26 2.20 -1.93
CA THR A 179 -17.83 2.47 -1.66
C THR A 179 -17.36 1.87 -0.33
N ILE A 180 -18.15 2.04 0.73
CA ILE A 180 -17.84 1.51 2.07
C ILE A 180 -17.85 -0.01 2.06
N VAL A 181 -18.82 -0.63 1.39
CA VAL A 181 -18.93 -2.09 1.30
C VAL A 181 -17.76 -2.69 0.51
N LYS A 182 -17.34 -2.05 -0.59
CA LYS A 182 -16.14 -2.47 -1.34
C LYS A 182 -14.90 -2.47 -0.44
N PHE A 183 -14.76 -1.38 0.34
CA PHE A 183 -13.65 -1.25 1.28
C PHE A 183 -13.70 -2.35 2.36
N ALA A 184 -14.88 -2.59 2.96
CA ALA A 184 -15.06 -3.65 3.95
C ALA A 184 -14.76 -5.04 3.38
N ILE A 185 -15.23 -5.34 2.17
CA ILE A 185 -14.92 -6.60 1.47
C ILE A 185 -13.42 -6.78 1.28
N SER A 186 -12.72 -5.73 0.87
CA SER A 186 -11.26 -5.75 0.73
C SER A 186 -10.56 -6.14 2.03
N VAL A 187 -10.88 -5.45 3.12
CA VAL A 187 -10.27 -5.70 4.43
C VAL A 187 -10.62 -7.11 4.94
N LEU A 188 -11.85 -7.57 4.74
CA LEU A 188 -12.28 -8.92 5.14
C LEU A 188 -11.54 -10.01 4.34
N ILE A 189 -11.43 -9.87 3.02
CA ILE A 189 -10.72 -10.86 2.19
C ILE A 189 -9.23 -10.90 2.57
N THR A 190 -8.62 -9.76 2.78
CA THR A 190 -7.20 -9.68 3.16
C THR A 190 -6.99 -10.22 4.58
N GLY A 191 -7.89 -9.91 5.51
CA GLY A 191 -7.88 -10.52 6.84
C GLY A 191 -8.02 -12.03 6.80
N ALA A 192 -8.96 -12.55 5.99
CA ALA A 192 -9.13 -13.99 5.79
C ALA A 192 -7.85 -14.64 5.21
N SER A 193 -7.19 -13.98 4.25
CA SER A 193 -5.92 -14.48 3.70
C SER A 193 -4.83 -14.57 4.77
N ALA A 194 -4.78 -13.63 5.71
CA ALA A 194 -3.86 -13.65 6.83
C ALA A 194 -4.13 -14.82 7.80
N PHE A 195 -5.40 -15.12 8.09
CA PHE A 195 -5.79 -16.29 8.88
C PHE A 195 -5.41 -17.60 8.19
N ILE A 196 -5.65 -17.72 6.89
CA ILE A 196 -5.24 -18.88 6.09
C ILE A 196 -3.72 -19.04 6.14
N LEU A 197 -2.97 -17.96 5.95
CA LEU A 197 -1.51 -17.99 6.04
C LEU A 197 -1.04 -18.39 7.45
N GLY A 198 -1.65 -17.83 8.50
CA GLY A 198 -1.35 -18.18 9.90
C GLY A 198 -1.60 -19.66 10.20
N PHE A 199 -2.70 -20.23 9.68
CA PHE A 199 -2.95 -21.65 9.73
C PHE A 199 -1.85 -22.46 9.02
N GLY A 200 -1.41 -22.00 7.86
CA GLY A 200 -0.29 -22.62 7.14
C GLY A 200 1.00 -22.63 7.93
N PHE A 201 1.34 -21.51 8.57
CA PHE A 201 2.50 -21.45 9.47
C PHE A 201 2.38 -22.44 10.63
N GLN A 202 1.22 -22.53 11.26
CA GLN A 202 1.00 -23.43 12.37
C GLN A 202 1.08 -24.91 11.96
N THR A 203 0.62 -25.23 10.75
CA THR A 203 0.54 -26.62 10.27
C THR A 203 1.85 -27.15 9.72
N TRP A 204 2.58 -26.32 8.96
CA TRP A 204 3.76 -26.77 8.20
C TRP A 204 5.10 -26.23 8.70
N THR A 205 5.11 -25.22 9.58
CA THR A 205 6.39 -24.73 10.13
C THR A 205 6.90 -25.67 11.22
N GLY A 206 8.12 -26.18 11.04
CA GLY A 206 8.74 -27.14 11.96
C GLY A 206 8.22 -28.58 11.86
N GLY A 207 7.31 -28.87 10.91
CA GLY A 207 6.82 -30.22 10.58
C GLY A 207 7.72 -30.96 9.60
N LYS A 208 7.44 -32.26 9.41
CA LYS A 208 8.08 -33.08 8.37
C LYS A 208 7.47 -32.86 6.99
N ASP A 209 6.23 -32.38 6.95
CA ASP A 209 5.45 -32.18 5.73
C ASP A 209 5.58 -30.72 5.28
N LEU A 210 5.68 -30.51 3.97
CA LEU A 210 5.69 -29.19 3.35
C LEU A 210 4.29 -28.82 2.88
N ALA A 211 3.99 -27.51 2.89
CA ALA A 211 2.75 -27.00 2.33
C ALA A 211 2.68 -27.29 0.82
N PRO A 212 1.52 -27.69 0.29
CA PRO A 212 1.38 -27.91 -1.14
C PRO A 212 1.57 -26.62 -1.93
N TRP A 213 2.10 -26.73 -3.15
CA TRP A 213 2.44 -25.61 -4.03
C TRP A 213 1.30 -24.60 -4.24
N TRP A 214 0.04 -25.06 -4.28
CA TRP A 214 -1.12 -24.19 -4.53
C TRP A 214 -1.53 -23.37 -3.31
N PHE A 215 -1.14 -23.76 -2.11
CA PHE A 215 -1.56 -23.09 -0.85
C PHE A 215 -1.20 -21.61 -0.85
N LEU A 216 0.09 -21.32 -1.08
CA LEU A 216 0.58 -19.95 -1.09
C LEU A 216 0.04 -19.14 -2.27
N ALA A 217 -0.15 -19.78 -3.43
CA ALA A 217 -0.79 -19.14 -4.58
C ALA A 217 -2.22 -18.66 -4.26
N VAL A 218 -3.01 -19.46 -3.53
CA VAL A 218 -4.35 -19.06 -3.09
C VAL A 218 -4.29 -17.84 -2.16
N VAL A 219 -3.35 -17.79 -1.22
CA VAL A 219 -3.16 -16.63 -0.33
C VAL A 219 -2.84 -15.37 -1.14
N PHE A 220 -1.92 -15.45 -2.10
CA PHE A 220 -1.59 -14.33 -2.99
C PHE A 220 -2.79 -13.87 -3.83
N ILE A 221 -3.56 -14.79 -4.38
CA ILE A 221 -4.78 -14.47 -5.15
C ILE A 221 -5.79 -13.72 -4.28
N LEU A 222 -6.04 -14.19 -3.05
CA LEU A 222 -6.96 -13.53 -2.12
C LEU A 222 -6.48 -12.10 -1.78
N GLN A 223 -5.20 -11.91 -1.50
CA GLN A 223 -4.63 -10.59 -1.24
C GLN A 223 -4.77 -9.67 -2.45
N THR A 224 -4.51 -10.18 -3.65
CA THR A 224 -4.67 -9.43 -4.90
C THR A 224 -6.13 -9.01 -5.14
N VAL A 225 -7.08 -9.90 -4.89
CA VAL A 225 -8.52 -9.56 -4.95
C VAL A 225 -8.83 -8.44 -3.97
N GLY A 226 -8.36 -8.55 -2.72
CA GLY A 226 -8.50 -7.48 -1.73
C GLY A 226 -7.93 -6.15 -2.22
N GLU A 227 -6.74 -6.15 -2.80
CA GLU A 227 -6.08 -4.96 -3.35
C GLU A 227 -6.87 -4.31 -4.49
N LEU A 228 -7.39 -5.10 -5.41
CA LEU A 228 -8.21 -4.61 -6.52
C LEU A 228 -9.54 -3.98 -6.07
N PHE A 229 -10.05 -4.37 -4.90
CA PHE A 229 -11.20 -3.72 -4.26
C PHE A 229 -10.78 -2.45 -3.50
N LEU A 230 -9.61 -2.43 -2.86
CA LEU A 230 -9.15 -1.32 -2.02
C LEU A 230 -8.65 -0.12 -2.84
N SER A 231 -7.69 -0.34 -3.72
CA SER A 231 -6.88 0.74 -4.31
C SER A 231 -7.71 1.75 -5.11
N PRO A 232 -8.60 1.36 -6.04
CA PRO A 232 -9.42 2.33 -6.76
C PRO A 232 -10.39 3.08 -5.86
N VAL A 233 -10.95 2.38 -4.87
CA VAL A 233 -11.91 2.93 -3.91
C VAL A 233 -11.22 3.89 -2.96
N GLY A 234 -10.05 3.54 -2.45
CA GLY A 234 -9.28 4.37 -1.55
C GLY A 234 -8.85 5.69 -2.19
N LEU A 235 -8.30 5.65 -3.40
CA LEU A 235 -7.93 6.85 -4.16
C LEU A 235 -9.14 7.76 -4.43
N SER A 236 -10.25 7.19 -4.92
CA SER A 236 -11.46 7.95 -5.23
C SER A 236 -12.10 8.54 -3.96
N THR A 237 -12.15 7.78 -2.88
CA THR A 237 -12.71 8.24 -1.59
C THR A 237 -11.84 9.32 -0.97
N THR A 238 -10.52 9.17 -1.02
CA THR A 238 -9.57 10.19 -0.56
C THR A 238 -9.80 11.50 -1.30
N SER A 239 -9.91 11.47 -2.63
CA SER A 239 -10.19 12.66 -3.44
C SER A 239 -11.57 13.28 -3.09
N ALA A 240 -12.59 12.45 -2.88
CA ALA A 240 -13.95 12.91 -2.59
C ALA A 240 -14.11 13.51 -1.18
N LEU A 241 -13.40 12.99 -0.19
CA LEU A 241 -13.45 13.44 1.21
C LEU A 241 -12.40 14.51 1.53
N ALA A 242 -11.45 14.75 0.64
CA ALA A 242 -10.40 15.73 0.83
C ALA A 242 -10.97 17.15 0.94
N PRO A 243 -10.50 17.96 1.92
CA PRO A 243 -10.80 19.38 1.92
C PRO A 243 -10.20 20.03 0.66
N LYS A 244 -10.97 20.92 0.00
CA LYS A 244 -10.60 21.54 -1.29
C LYS A 244 -9.21 22.19 -1.26
N ASN A 245 -8.86 22.84 -0.15
CA ASN A 245 -7.56 23.49 -0.01
C ASN A 245 -6.41 22.53 0.33
N PHE A 246 -6.68 21.25 0.60
CA PHE A 246 -5.73 20.25 1.06
C PHE A 246 -5.78 18.95 0.23
N ALA A 247 -6.22 19.02 -1.03
CA ALA A 247 -6.37 17.85 -1.88
C ALA A 247 -5.05 17.06 -2.04
N SER A 248 -3.93 17.76 -2.26
CA SER A 248 -2.60 17.11 -2.39
C SER A 248 -2.15 16.46 -1.08
N GLN A 249 -2.39 17.11 0.06
CA GLN A 249 -2.05 16.56 1.38
C GLN A 249 -2.92 15.34 1.72
N ALA A 250 -4.18 15.34 1.33
CA ALA A 250 -5.06 14.18 1.50
C ALA A 250 -4.58 12.99 0.63
N MET A 251 -4.12 13.24 -0.60
CA MET A 251 -3.51 12.20 -1.42
C MET A 251 -2.19 11.69 -0.80
N SER A 252 -1.39 12.56 -0.21
CA SER A 252 -0.21 12.14 0.56
C SER A 252 -0.58 11.27 1.76
N LEU A 253 -1.69 11.56 2.46
CA LEU A 253 -2.22 10.70 3.53
C LEU A 253 -2.57 9.30 3.03
N TRP A 254 -3.13 9.17 1.81
CA TRP A 254 -3.38 7.86 1.22
C TRP A 254 -2.06 7.10 0.99
N LEU A 255 -1.04 7.74 0.43
CA LEU A 255 0.26 7.10 0.22
C LEU A 255 0.95 6.72 1.54
N LEU A 256 0.72 7.51 2.60
CA LEU A 256 1.24 7.19 3.93
C LEU A 256 0.59 5.95 4.56
N THR A 257 -0.58 5.47 4.09
CA THR A 257 -1.16 4.21 4.56
C THR A 257 -0.24 3.03 4.27
N THR A 258 0.33 2.98 3.06
CA THR A 258 1.28 1.93 2.67
C THR A 258 2.54 1.99 3.52
N ALA A 259 3.15 3.17 3.65
CA ALA A 259 4.37 3.34 4.44
C ALA A 259 4.15 3.03 5.93
N THR A 260 3.01 3.44 6.50
CA THR A 260 2.65 3.12 7.89
C THR A 260 2.38 1.63 8.07
N GLY A 261 1.68 1.01 7.12
CA GLY A 261 1.40 -0.43 7.12
C GLY A 261 2.68 -1.26 7.06
N GLN A 262 3.61 -0.91 6.16
CA GLN A 262 4.93 -1.53 6.08
C GLN A 262 5.72 -1.37 7.37
N GLY A 263 5.72 -0.16 7.96
CA GLY A 263 6.38 0.09 9.25
C GLY A 263 5.81 -0.76 10.38
N LEU A 264 4.48 -0.89 10.48
CA LEU A 264 3.82 -1.77 11.44
C LEU A 264 4.19 -3.24 11.20
N ALA A 265 4.18 -3.69 9.95
CA ALA A 265 4.57 -5.04 9.58
C ALA A 265 6.01 -5.34 10.01
N GLY A 266 6.94 -4.45 9.70
CA GLY A 266 8.34 -4.57 10.08
C GLY A 266 8.54 -4.60 11.59
N PHE A 267 7.85 -3.72 12.32
CA PHE A 267 7.95 -3.65 13.79
C PHE A 267 7.40 -4.90 14.51
N ILE A 268 6.31 -5.50 13.97
CA ILE A 268 5.73 -6.73 14.57
C ILE A 268 6.63 -7.96 14.31
N ILE A 269 7.46 -7.92 13.26
CA ILE A 269 8.28 -9.05 12.84
C ILE A 269 9.70 -8.98 13.45
N SER A 270 10.19 -7.75 13.71
CA SER A 270 11.48 -7.56 14.40
C SER A 270 11.42 -7.94 15.87
#